data_635eeff6f8036dcabe23d6ae65676aa0
#
_entry.id   635eeff6f8036dcabe23d6ae65676aa0
#
_cell.length_a   1.000
_cell.length_b   1.000
_cell.length_c   1.000
_cell.angle_alpha   90.00
_cell.angle_beta   90.00
_cell.angle_gamma   90.00
#
_symmetry.space_group_name_H-M   'P 1'
#
loop_
_entity.id
_entity.type
_entity.pdbx_description
1 polymer ?
#
loop_
_entity_poly.entity_id
_entity_poly.type
_entity_poly.pdbx_seq_one_letter_code
_entity_poly.pdbx_strand_id
1 'polypeptide(L)'
;GNSELTTEIDHQQAVDKAIDLVSSFLKAVFSEKEGATNSLPTLSQLTLVCLPASTRKHTERRFRKFSEQVCAATGMQNAYNAFSFTTTKDEDGDEVDTLHIDETFFQRKQVILFDDIIASGGSIVRFAEKLEKSGAKVIAALALGKKIPDGYDNNE
;
A
#
# COMPACT_ATOMS: atom_id res chain seq x y z
N GLY A 1 11.77 -0.40 27.60
CA GLY A 1 11.67 0.83 28.36
C GLY A 1 10.51 1.71 27.93
N ASN A 2 10.30 2.79 28.66
CA ASN A 2 9.20 3.71 28.39
C ASN A 2 9.26 4.34 26.98
N SER A 3 10.47 4.57 26.46
CA SER A 3 10.63 5.15 25.12
C SER A 3 10.18 4.21 24.00
N GLU A 4 10.43 2.90 24.14
CA GLU A 4 9.98 1.90 23.16
C GLU A 4 8.46 1.77 23.17
N LEU A 5 7.85 1.75 24.36
CA LEU A 5 6.39 1.69 24.50
C LEU A 5 5.74 2.93 23.91
N THR A 6 6.28 4.13 24.16
CA THR A 6 5.78 5.38 23.60
C THR A 6 5.85 5.38 22.07
N THR A 7 6.97 4.90 21.50
CA THR A 7 7.14 4.81 20.04
C THR A 7 6.12 3.85 19.42
N GLU A 8 5.83 2.73 20.07
CA GLU A 8 4.83 1.78 19.57
C GLU A 8 3.42 2.35 19.62
N ILE A 9 3.06 3.07 20.70
CA ILE A 9 1.76 3.75 20.82
C ILE A 9 1.62 4.80 19.71
N ASP A 10 2.66 5.60 19.46
CA ASP A 10 2.65 6.61 18.40
C ASP A 10 2.49 5.98 17.02
N HIS A 11 3.14 4.85 16.78
CA HIS A 11 3.00 4.09 15.53
C HIS A 11 1.56 3.62 15.34
N GLN A 12 0.93 3.03 16.36
CA GLN A 12 -0.45 2.56 16.27
C GLN A 12 -1.42 3.70 16.05
N GLN A 13 -1.24 4.84 16.70
CA GLN A 13 -2.06 6.01 16.48
C GLN A 13 -1.94 6.54 15.06
N ALA A 14 -0.72 6.55 14.50
CA ALA A 14 -0.49 6.96 13.12
C ALA A 14 -1.18 6.01 12.13
N VAL A 15 -1.13 4.70 12.38
CA VAL A 15 -1.82 3.71 11.56
C VAL A 15 -3.34 3.93 11.63
N ASP A 16 -3.90 4.14 12.81
CA ASP A 16 -5.34 4.36 12.97
C ASP A 16 -5.82 5.62 12.23
N LYS A 17 -5.06 6.71 12.30
CA LYS A 17 -5.35 7.93 11.54
C LYS A 17 -5.29 7.71 10.04
N ALA A 18 -4.29 6.96 9.58
CA ALA A 18 -4.13 6.62 8.17
C ALA A 18 -5.32 5.79 7.66
N ILE A 19 -5.77 4.81 8.44
CA ILE A 19 -6.94 3.99 8.12
C ILE A 19 -8.17 4.88 7.90
N ASP A 20 -8.45 5.76 8.83
CA ASP A 20 -9.61 6.65 8.75
C ASP A 20 -9.53 7.59 7.55
N LEU A 21 -8.37 8.21 7.34
CA LEU A 21 -8.17 9.16 6.25
C LEU A 21 -8.31 8.49 4.88
N VAL A 22 -7.63 7.36 4.68
CA VAL A 22 -7.64 6.65 3.40
C VAL A 22 -9.01 6.05 3.12
N SER A 23 -9.64 5.44 4.12
CA SER A 23 -10.98 4.88 3.97
C SER A 23 -12.00 5.94 3.58
N SER A 24 -11.98 7.10 4.24
CA SER A 24 -12.88 8.22 3.94
C SER A 24 -12.64 8.77 2.55
N PHE A 25 -11.38 8.92 2.15
CA PHE A 25 -11.03 9.40 0.81
C PHE A 25 -11.53 8.45 -0.28
N LEU A 26 -11.28 7.15 -0.12
CA LEU A 26 -11.71 6.14 -1.09
C LEU A 26 -13.23 6.10 -1.23
N LYS A 27 -13.94 6.18 -0.12
CA LYS A 27 -15.40 6.24 -0.14
C LYS A 27 -15.90 7.49 -0.86
N ALA A 28 -15.25 8.63 -0.66
CA ALA A 28 -15.65 9.87 -1.32
C ALA A 28 -15.44 9.83 -2.85
N VAL A 29 -14.35 9.20 -3.30
CA VAL A 29 -13.99 9.16 -4.73
C VAL A 29 -14.74 8.07 -5.48
N PHE A 30 -14.90 6.88 -4.89
CA PHE A 30 -15.41 5.68 -5.58
C PHE A 30 -16.79 5.22 -5.09
N SER A 31 -17.48 6.01 -4.26
CA SER A 31 -18.84 5.64 -3.86
C SER A 31 -19.80 5.73 -5.04
N GLU A 32 -20.73 4.78 -5.10
CA GLU A 32 -21.85 4.90 -6.03
C GLU A 32 -22.69 6.12 -5.65
N LYS A 33 -22.84 7.04 -6.59
CA LYS A 33 -23.79 8.15 -6.44
C LYS A 33 -24.97 7.86 -7.35
N GLU A 34 -26.16 7.91 -6.78
CA GLU A 34 -27.39 7.75 -7.52
C GLU A 34 -27.44 8.77 -8.67
N GLY A 35 -27.67 8.27 -9.89
CA GLY A 35 -27.69 9.11 -11.10
C GLY A 35 -26.33 9.49 -11.64
N ALA A 36 -25.24 9.00 -11.09
CA ALA A 36 -23.89 9.25 -11.62
C ALA A 36 -23.64 8.44 -12.89
N THR A 37 -23.16 9.11 -13.93
CA THR A 37 -22.85 8.49 -15.23
C THR A 37 -21.35 8.23 -15.38
N ASN A 38 -20.56 8.37 -14.31
CA ASN A 38 -19.13 8.16 -14.39
C ASN A 38 -18.80 6.68 -14.61
N SER A 39 -17.72 6.44 -15.33
CA SER A 39 -17.23 5.10 -15.65
C SER A 39 -16.24 4.55 -14.62
N LEU A 40 -16.12 5.20 -13.46
CA LEU A 40 -15.22 4.73 -12.40
C LEU A 40 -15.76 3.44 -11.78
N PRO A 41 -14.87 2.49 -11.48
CA PRO A 41 -15.30 1.29 -10.77
C PRO A 41 -15.79 1.62 -9.36
N THR A 42 -16.65 0.76 -8.83
CA THR A 42 -17.10 0.86 -7.43
C THR A 42 -16.07 0.23 -6.50
N LEU A 43 -16.15 0.53 -5.21
CA LEU A 43 -15.22 -0.02 -4.23
C LEU A 43 -15.19 -1.55 -4.23
N SER A 44 -16.33 -2.21 -4.38
CA SER A 44 -16.38 -3.68 -4.42
C SER A 44 -15.69 -4.29 -5.64
N GLN A 45 -15.47 -3.50 -6.69
CA GLN A 45 -14.75 -3.92 -7.90
C GLN A 45 -13.25 -3.64 -7.84
N LEU A 46 -12.79 -2.96 -6.78
CA LEU A 46 -11.41 -2.54 -6.64
C LEU A 46 -10.65 -3.41 -5.66
N THR A 47 -9.35 -3.54 -5.90
CA THR A 47 -8.41 -4.27 -5.05
C THR A 47 -7.38 -3.30 -4.49
N LEU A 48 -7.22 -3.30 -3.17
CA LEU A 48 -6.19 -2.50 -2.51
C LEU A 48 -4.86 -3.24 -2.53
N VAL A 49 -3.83 -2.57 -3.03
CA VAL A 49 -2.45 -3.07 -3.02
C VAL A 49 -1.58 -2.08 -2.27
N CYS A 50 -1.09 -2.48 -1.11
CA CYS A 50 -0.07 -1.71 -0.39
C CYS A 50 1.30 -2.10 -0.92
N LEU A 51 2.13 -1.11 -1.24
CA LEU A 51 3.46 -1.33 -1.79
C LEU A 51 4.33 -2.05 -0.74
N PRO A 52 4.73 -3.32 -0.99
CA PRO A 52 5.50 -4.06 0.02
C PRO A 52 6.82 -3.40 0.33
N ALA A 53 7.24 -3.47 1.59
CA ALA A 53 8.58 -3.08 2.01
C ALA A 53 9.60 -4.12 1.56
N SER A 54 10.87 -3.84 1.78
CA SER A 54 11.96 -4.76 1.40
C SER A 54 12.02 -6.04 2.25
N THR A 55 11.37 -6.04 3.43
CA THR A 55 11.34 -7.20 4.32
C THR A 55 9.92 -7.58 4.68
N ARG A 56 9.74 -8.87 5.02
CA ARG A 56 8.45 -9.36 5.54
C ARG A 56 8.05 -8.58 6.79
N LYS A 57 8.96 -8.42 7.72
CA LYS A 57 8.69 -7.79 9.01
C LYS A 57 8.19 -6.35 8.86
N HIS A 58 8.86 -5.56 8.03
CA HIS A 58 8.44 -4.17 7.78
C HIS A 58 7.11 -4.10 7.04
N THR A 59 6.87 -5.01 6.12
CA THR A 59 5.60 -5.09 5.39
C THR A 59 4.43 -5.41 6.34
N GLU A 60 4.60 -6.40 7.22
CA GLU A 60 3.60 -6.75 8.22
C GLU A 60 3.29 -5.57 9.15
N ARG A 61 4.33 -4.93 9.67
CA ARG A 61 4.20 -3.81 10.61
C ARG A 61 3.48 -2.62 9.98
N ARG A 62 3.79 -2.31 8.72
CA ARG A 62 3.23 -1.15 8.03
C ARG A 62 1.82 -1.39 7.51
N PHE A 63 1.54 -2.58 6.98
CA PHE A 63 0.39 -2.76 6.11
C PHE A 63 -0.58 -3.88 6.50
N ARG A 64 -0.25 -4.78 7.40
CA ARG A 64 -1.16 -5.87 7.75
C ARG A 64 -2.49 -5.35 8.31
N LYS A 65 -2.42 -4.64 9.42
CA LYS A 65 -3.61 -4.04 10.05
C LYS A 65 -4.24 -2.99 9.14
N PHE A 66 -3.42 -2.15 8.54
CA PHE A 66 -3.88 -1.08 7.66
C PHE A 66 -4.74 -1.64 6.51
N SER A 67 -4.23 -2.61 5.77
CA SER A 67 -4.96 -3.17 4.64
C SER A 67 -6.25 -3.88 5.05
N GLU A 68 -6.22 -4.65 6.14
CA GLU A 68 -7.42 -5.32 6.67
C GLU A 68 -8.51 -4.31 7.04
N GLN A 69 -8.15 -3.25 7.75
CA GLN A 69 -9.10 -2.26 8.24
C GLN A 69 -9.66 -1.38 7.12
N VAL A 70 -8.81 -0.96 6.18
CA VAL A 70 -9.28 -0.18 5.03
C VAL A 70 -10.22 -1.01 4.16
N CYS A 71 -9.88 -2.27 3.90
CA CYS A 71 -10.75 -3.14 3.10
C CYS A 71 -12.06 -3.46 3.82
N ALA A 72 -12.03 -3.66 5.13
CA ALA A 72 -13.25 -3.84 5.92
C ALA A 72 -14.16 -2.60 5.86
N ALA A 73 -13.57 -1.40 5.91
CA ALA A 73 -14.32 -0.15 5.87
C ALA A 73 -14.88 0.19 4.49
N THR A 74 -14.20 -0.22 3.42
CA THR A 74 -14.53 0.19 2.05
C THR A 74 -15.22 -0.88 1.23
N GLY A 75 -15.11 -2.15 1.61
CA GLY A 75 -15.59 -3.28 0.79
C GLY A 75 -14.64 -3.68 -0.33
N MET A 76 -13.44 -3.09 -0.39
CA MET A 76 -12.43 -3.46 -1.39
C MET A 76 -11.87 -4.86 -1.11
N GLN A 77 -11.38 -5.52 -2.15
CA GLN A 77 -10.62 -6.74 -2.03
C GLN A 77 -9.20 -6.40 -1.54
N ASN A 78 -8.67 -7.24 -0.65
CA ASN A 78 -7.34 -7.04 -0.07
C ASN A 78 -6.32 -7.93 -0.79
N ALA A 79 -5.28 -7.31 -1.36
CA ALA A 79 -4.21 -8.05 -2.03
C ALA A 79 -3.05 -8.41 -1.10
N TYR A 80 -3.15 -8.18 0.20
CA TYR A 80 -2.04 -8.38 1.13
C TYR A 80 -1.45 -9.80 1.03
N ASN A 81 -2.29 -10.81 0.96
CA ASN A 81 -1.87 -12.21 0.89
C ASN A 81 -1.42 -12.67 -0.50
N ALA A 82 -1.53 -11.83 -1.52
CA ALA A 82 -0.98 -12.09 -2.84
C ALA A 82 0.55 -11.88 -2.91
N PHE A 83 1.13 -11.37 -1.84
CA PHE A 83 2.56 -11.16 -1.68
C PHE A 83 3.09 -12.08 -0.59
N SER A 84 4.26 -12.67 -0.83
CA SER A 84 4.94 -13.51 0.13
C SER A 84 6.44 -13.25 0.07
N PHE A 85 7.16 -13.71 1.08
CA PHE A 85 8.60 -13.54 1.16
C PHE A 85 9.27 -14.89 1.43
N THR A 86 10.41 -15.13 0.79
CA THR A 86 11.34 -16.17 1.20
C THR A 86 12.56 -15.52 1.80
N THR A 87 13.07 -16.09 2.89
CA THR A 87 14.23 -15.57 3.60
C THR A 87 15.41 -16.51 3.36
N THR A 88 16.53 -15.94 2.88
CA THR A 88 17.79 -16.65 2.66
C THR A 88 18.90 -15.90 3.38
N LYS A 89 20.08 -16.51 3.48
CA LYS A 89 21.28 -15.84 4.01
C LYS A 89 22.21 -15.50 2.87
N ASP A 90 22.77 -14.29 2.90
CA ASP A 90 23.78 -13.88 1.94
C ASP A 90 25.18 -14.41 2.32
N GLU A 91 26.21 -13.98 1.59
CA GLU A 91 27.60 -14.39 1.82
C GLU A 91 28.13 -13.99 3.20
N ASP A 92 27.61 -12.89 3.75
CA ASP A 92 27.99 -12.37 5.07
C ASP A 92 27.18 -12.99 6.22
N GLY A 93 26.24 -13.90 5.90
CA GLY A 93 25.37 -14.53 6.87
C GLY A 93 24.16 -13.70 7.28
N ASP A 94 23.94 -12.55 6.62
CA ASP A 94 22.79 -11.70 6.86
C ASP A 94 21.54 -12.22 6.16
N GLU A 95 20.39 -12.08 6.81
CA GLU A 95 19.13 -12.50 6.25
C GLU A 95 18.69 -11.53 5.15
N VAL A 96 18.26 -12.10 4.02
CA VAL A 96 17.72 -11.35 2.87
C VAL A 96 16.35 -11.91 2.53
N ASP A 97 15.37 -11.04 2.50
CA ASP A 97 14.00 -11.39 2.08
C ASP A 97 13.84 -11.12 0.60
N THR A 98 13.21 -12.06 -0.09
CA THR A 98 12.86 -11.94 -1.50
C THR A 98 11.35 -11.95 -1.65
N LEU A 99 10.81 -10.93 -2.31
CA LEU A 99 9.38 -10.78 -2.53
C LEU A 99 8.92 -11.68 -3.68
N HIS A 100 7.81 -12.37 -3.46
CA HIS A 100 7.09 -13.15 -4.47
C HIS A 100 5.69 -12.60 -4.65
N ILE A 101 5.27 -12.49 -5.90
CA ILE A 101 3.96 -11.97 -6.27
C ILE A 101 3.14 -13.10 -6.88
N ASP A 102 1.93 -13.31 -6.39
CA ASP A 102 0.97 -14.23 -7.01
C ASP A 102 0.38 -13.56 -8.26
N GLU A 103 1.01 -13.78 -9.41
CA GLU A 103 0.61 -13.15 -10.66
C GLU A 103 -0.80 -13.54 -11.09
N THR A 104 -1.21 -14.78 -10.82
CA THR A 104 -2.56 -15.26 -11.15
C THR A 104 -3.63 -14.45 -10.42
N PHE A 105 -3.37 -14.08 -9.16
CA PHE A 105 -4.30 -13.24 -8.39
C PHE A 105 -4.60 -11.93 -9.10
N PHE A 106 -3.60 -11.32 -9.74
CA PHE A 106 -3.73 -9.98 -10.31
C PHE A 106 -4.36 -9.94 -11.69
N GLN A 107 -4.58 -11.08 -12.33
CA GLN A 107 -5.23 -11.12 -13.64
C GLN A 107 -6.62 -10.47 -13.58
N ARG A 108 -6.86 -9.47 -14.43
CA ARG A 108 -8.12 -8.74 -14.55
C ARG A 108 -8.54 -7.96 -13.31
N LYS A 109 -7.62 -7.75 -12.36
CA LYS A 109 -7.90 -6.92 -11.19
C LYS A 109 -7.77 -5.44 -11.53
N GLN A 110 -8.65 -4.64 -10.93
CA GLN A 110 -8.55 -3.18 -10.96
C GLN A 110 -7.99 -2.74 -9.61
N VAL A 111 -6.86 -2.06 -9.62
CA VAL A 111 -6.01 -1.89 -8.43
C VAL A 111 -5.90 -0.43 -8.05
N ILE A 112 -6.03 -0.15 -6.76
CA ILE A 112 -5.56 1.08 -6.13
C ILE A 112 -4.28 0.75 -5.38
N LEU A 113 -3.17 1.37 -5.80
CA LEU A 113 -1.90 1.27 -5.10
C LEU A 113 -1.84 2.24 -3.93
N PHE A 114 -1.26 1.80 -2.84
CA PHE A 114 -1.03 2.65 -1.68
C PHE A 114 0.39 2.49 -1.17
N ASP A 115 1.03 3.63 -0.85
CA ASP A 115 2.26 3.67 -0.08
C ASP A 115 2.14 4.78 0.96
N ASP A 116 2.71 4.59 2.14
CA ASP A 116 2.63 5.59 3.21
C ASP A 116 3.48 6.83 2.88
N ILE A 117 4.67 6.63 2.35
CA ILE A 117 5.58 7.72 1.96
C ILE A 117 6.20 7.40 0.61
N ILE A 118 6.08 8.36 -0.32
CA ILE A 118 6.77 8.30 -1.61
C ILE A 118 8.11 9.01 -1.49
N ALA A 119 9.23 8.30 -1.68
CA ALA A 119 10.56 8.90 -1.66
C ALA A 119 10.88 9.61 -2.98
N SER A 120 10.75 8.93 -4.11
CA SER A 120 11.08 9.49 -5.43
C SER A 120 9.98 9.28 -6.48
N GLY A 121 8.96 8.49 -6.18
CA GLY A 121 7.93 8.09 -7.12
C GLY A 121 8.35 6.96 -8.05
N GLY A 122 9.65 6.69 -8.22
CA GLY A 122 10.13 5.64 -9.11
C GLY A 122 9.74 4.24 -8.67
N SER A 123 9.73 3.97 -7.37
CA SER A 123 9.35 2.67 -6.82
C SER A 123 7.89 2.34 -7.09
N ILE A 124 6.99 3.30 -6.92
CA ILE A 124 5.56 3.09 -7.13
C ILE A 124 5.25 2.89 -8.62
N VAL A 125 5.95 3.61 -9.50
CA VAL A 125 5.80 3.45 -10.95
C VAL A 125 6.28 2.07 -11.39
N ARG A 126 7.46 1.64 -10.94
CA ARG A 126 7.99 0.30 -11.27
C ARG A 126 7.08 -0.81 -10.76
N PHE A 127 6.51 -0.63 -9.58
CA PHE A 127 5.60 -1.61 -9.00
C PHE A 127 4.28 -1.67 -9.78
N ALA A 128 3.74 -0.53 -10.18
CA ALA A 128 2.58 -0.45 -11.05
C ALA A 128 2.81 -1.20 -12.37
N GLU A 129 3.96 -1.00 -12.99
CA GLU A 129 4.33 -1.71 -14.22
C GLU A 129 4.38 -3.22 -14.02
N LYS A 130 4.91 -3.69 -12.89
CA LYS A 130 4.91 -5.12 -12.55
C LYS A 130 3.51 -5.70 -12.45
N LEU A 131 2.61 -4.99 -11.78
CA LEU A 131 1.22 -5.43 -11.65
C LEU A 131 0.51 -5.46 -13.01
N GLU A 132 0.76 -4.48 -13.84
CA GLU A 132 0.18 -4.43 -15.18
C GLU A 132 0.69 -5.57 -16.05
N LYS A 133 1.95 -5.96 -15.95
CA LYS A 133 2.50 -7.15 -16.61
C LYS A 133 1.83 -8.44 -16.13
N SER A 134 1.36 -8.46 -14.88
CA SER A 134 0.60 -9.60 -14.32
C SER A 134 -0.88 -9.58 -14.71
N GLY A 135 -1.32 -8.61 -15.51
CA GLY A 135 -2.70 -8.53 -16.00
C GLY A 135 -3.63 -7.63 -15.21
N ALA A 136 -3.11 -6.87 -14.26
CA ALA A 136 -3.88 -5.90 -13.50
C ALA A 136 -3.97 -4.56 -14.24
N LYS A 137 -4.99 -3.78 -13.91
CA LYS A 137 -5.11 -2.38 -14.32
C LYS A 137 -4.98 -1.49 -13.10
N VAL A 138 -3.97 -0.63 -13.08
CA VAL A 138 -3.77 0.32 -11.98
C VAL A 138 -4.62 1.55 -12.25
N ILE A 139 -5.65 1.74 -11.42
CA ILE A 139 -6.61 2.84 -11.55
C ILE A 139 -6.03 4.13 -10.96
N ALA A 140 -5.37 4.03 -9.81
CA ALA A 140 -4.78 5.17 -9.13
C ALA A 140 -3.73 4.70 -8.14
N ALA A 141 -2.88 5.63 -7.72
CA ALA A 141 -1.91 5.44 -6.65
C ALA A 141 -2.09 6.55 -5.62
N LEU A 142 -2.04 6.17 -4.35
CA LEU A 142 -2.22 7.08 -3.22
C LEU A 142 -1.02 7.03 -2.31
N ALA A 143 -0.67 8.17 -1.73
CA ALA A 143 0.32 8.25 -0.67
C ALA A 143 -0.09 9.30 0.35
N LEU A 144 0.34 9.10 1.60
CA LEU A 144 0.06 10.05 2.68
C LEU A 144 1.08 11.18 2.74
N GLY A 145 2.26 10.96 2.19
CA GLY A 145 3.32 11.96 2.19
C GLY A 145 4.37 11.70 1.14
N LYS A 146 5.21 12.69 0.94
CA LYS A 146 6.34 12.62 0.04
C LYS A 146 7.60 13.00 0.81
N LYS A 147 8.64 12.16 0.71
CA LYS A 147 9.92 12.44 1.33
C LYS A 147 10.65 13.49 0.51
N ILE A 148 11.15 14.55 1.18
CA ILE A 148 12.02 15.55 0.56
C ILE A 148 13.44 14.98 0.55
N PRO A 149 14.14 14.94 -0.61
CA PRO A 149 15.51 14.44 -0.66
C PRO A 149 16.45 15.28 0.23
N ASP A 150 17.45 14.61 0.83
CA ASP A 150 18.48 15.27 1.62
C ASP A 150 19.22 16.30 0.75
N GLY A 151 19.48 17.47 1.30
CA GLY A 151 20.12 18.56 0.59
C GLY A 151 19.22 19.37 -0.31
N TYR A 152 17.93 19.07 -0.37
CA TYR A 152 16.97 19.87 -1.11
C TYR A 152 16.70 21.17 -0.37
N ASP A 153 16.86 22.29 -1.08
CA ASP A 153 16.67 23.60 -0.52
C ASP A 153 15.25 24.11 -0.75
N ASN A 154 14.51 24.28 0.36
CA ASN A 154 13.13 24.77 0.36
C ASN A 154 13.02 26.29 0.54
N ASN A 155 14.13 27.03 0.42
CA ASN A 155 14.16 28.48 0.67
C ASN A 155 13.74 29.33 -0.54
N GLU A 156 12.85 28.82 -1.32
CA GLU A 156 12.29 29.60 -2.43
C GLU A 156 10.91 30.15 -2.09
#